data_7395aa94412eeac346dfe19aec465ee0
#
_entry.id   7395aa94412eeac346dfe19aec465ee0
#
_cell.length_a   1.000
_cell.length_b   1.000
_cell.length_c   1.000
_cell.angle_alpha   90.00
_cell.angle_beta   90.00
_cell.angle_gamma   90.00
#
_symmetry.space_group_name_H-M   'P 1'
#
loop_
_entity.id
_entity.type
_entity.pdbx_description
1 polymer ?
#
loop_
_entity_poly.entity_id
_entity_poly.type
_entity_poly.pdbx_seq_one_letter_code
_entity_poly.pdbx_strand_id
1 'polypeptide(L)'
;MNVYWFQDLKTGHLKQVQALLDQLKKEIELSITTINCSNHESLPDVLPNENQFNGPSILIGAGHDVYSKILQAKKYLKKYTSKDIFSIAVLRPSYKLNSFDLIVAPEHDFRKRRLPKNVILFQGSLASTSHDPVNENKGIIAIGGPSKHYNFDQEILMNQLHYILSVHPKHEFKIFNSRRTPDALNLKLKNEIDNYPNVQFIHLDSSESDTFQDSLNKSSLKFVTPDSSNLVFEALSAKGQTFLIQIERSTYTRIFGAKKIRESMNELVNTKRVGVVSILNKKGGIDISKIENPSLHFEPLAEVEKVSFSIMKFINHQK
;
A
#
# COMPACT_ATOMS: atom_id res chain seq x y z
N MET A 1 -7.85 13.71 -20.74
CA MET A 1 -8.24 12.28 -20.92
C MET A 1 -9.29 11.91 -19.90
N ASN A 2 -10.37 11.22 -20.28
CA ASN A 2 -11.42 10.81 -19.35
C ASN A 2 -11.01 9.53 -18.63
N VAL A 3 -11.28 9.44 -17.33
CA VAL A 3 -11.01 8.27 -16.50
C VAL A 3 -12.29 7.87 -15.76
N TYR A 4 -12.73 6.65 -15.95
CA TYR A 4 -13.84 6.06 -15.19
C TYR A 4 -13.24 5.10 -14.18
N TRP A 5 -13.24 5.51 -12.92
CA TRP A 5 -12.68 4.74 -11.83
C TRP A 5 -13.76 3.91 -11.13
N PHE A 6 -13.73 2.63 -11.41
CA PHE A 6 -14.62 1.64 -10.80
C PHE A 6 -14.07 1.25 -9.42
N GLN A 7 -14.88 1.46 -8.38
CA GLN A 7 -14.50 1.29 -6.99
C GLN A 7 -15.24 0.14 -6.32
N ASP A 8 -14.51 -0.67 -5.51
CA ASP A 8 -15.08 -1.49 -4.46
C ASP A 8 -14.89 -0.79 -3.09
N LEU A 9 -15.42 -1.39 -2.00
CA LEU A 9 -15.32 -0.77 -0.66
C LEU A 9 -13.99 -1.07 0.06
N LYS A 10 -13.02 -1.73 -0.61
CA LYS A 10 -11.77 -2.14 0.04
C LYS A 10 -10.74 -1.02 0.01
N THR A 11 -10.46 -0.45 1.18
CA THR A 11 -9.50 0.67 1.33
C THR A 11 -8.14 0.41 0.66
N GLY A 12 -7.61 -0.82 0.75
CA GLY A 12 -6.32 -1.15 0.11
C GLY A 12 -6.36 -1.12 -1.42
N HIS A 13 -7.50 -1.41 -2.04
CA HIS A 13 -7.71 -1.29 -3.48
C HIS A 13 -7.82 0.18 -3.89
N LEU A 14 -8.62 0.95 -3.14
CA LEU A 14 -8.81 2.37 -3.41
C LEU A 14 -7.49 3.15 -3.33
N LYS A 15 -6.70 2.93 -2.27
CA LYS A 15 -5.40 3.59 -2.10
C LYS A 15 -4.44 3.34 -3.28
N GLN A 16 -4.36 2.11 -3.77
CA GLN A 16 -3.44 1.77 -4.87
C GLN A 16 -3.87 2.41 -6.19
N VAL A 17 -5.17 2.39 -6.50
CA VAL A 17 -5.69 3.05 -7.72
C VAL A 17 -5.55 4.57 -7.59
N GLN A 18 -5.83 5.15 -6.42
CA GLN A 18 -5.67 6.58 -6.17
C GLN A 18 -4.22 7.01 -6.40
N ALA A 19 -3.24 6.31 -5.79
CA ALA A 19 -1.83 6.62 -5.96
C ALA A 19 -1.40 6.60 -7.44
N LEU A 20 -1.91 5.63 -8.21
CA LEU A 20 -1.65 5.53 -9.64
C LEU A 20 -2.28 6.70 -10.43
N LEU A 21 -3.53 7.04 -10.12
CA LEU A 21 -4.22 8.16 -10.77
C LEU A 21 -3.57 9.51 -10.44
N ASP A 22 -3.13 9.70 -9.19
CA ASP A 22 -2.43 10.92 -8.77
C ASP A 22 -1.06 11.05 -9.46
N GLN A 23 -0.38 9.93 -9.70
CA GLN A 23 0.86 9.94 -10.47
C GLN A 23 0.59 10.25 -11.95
N LEU A 24 -0.43 9.65 -12.57
CA LEU A 24 -0.80 9.93 -13.95
C LEU A 24 -1.22 11.39 -14.17
N LYS A 25 -1.88 12.03 -13.18
CA LYS A 25 -2.24 13.45 -13.22
C LYS A 25 -1.03 14.39 -13.32
N LYS A 26 0.14 13.97 -12.87
CA LYS A 26 1.38 14.75 -13.01
C LYS A 26 1.88 14.82 -14.45
N GLU A 27 1.49 13.84 -15.27
CA GLU A 27 1.96 13.66 -16.64
C GLU A 27 0.93 14.15 -17.68
N ILE A 28 -0.38 13.99 -17.38
CA ILE A 28 -1.48 14.36 -18.28
C ILE A 28 -2.68 14.90 -17.51
N GLU A 29 -3.46 15.75 -18.16
CA GLU A 29 -4.73 16.20 -17.60
C GLU A 29 -5.77 15.07 -17.61
N LEU A 30 -6.32 14.76 -16.43
CA LEU A 30 -7.32 13.71 -16.21
C LEU A 30 -8.63 14.29 -15.68
N SER A 31 -9.73 13.96 -16.34
CA SER A 31 -11.09 14.14 -15.83
C SER A 31 -11.55 12.80 -15.23
N ILE A 32 -11.65 12.71 -13.91
CA ILE A 32 -11.94 11.45 -13.21
C ILE A 32 -13.40 11.42 -12.75
N THR A 33 -14.12 10.39 -13.19
CA THR A 33 -15.47 10.04 -12.73
C THR A 33 -15.39 8.75 -11.93
N THR A 34 -15.83 8.76 -10.67
CA THR A 34 -15.87 7.58 -9.81
C THR A 34 -17.19 6.82 -9.96
N ILE A 35 -17.12 5.50 -10.07
CA ILE A 35 -18.28 4.61 -10.20
C ILE A 35 -18.22 3.58 -9.06
N ASN A 36 -19.18 3.66 -8.14
CA ASN A 36 -19.29 2.71 -7.04
C ASN A 36 -19.90 1.38 -7.52
N CYS A 37 -19.11 0.32 -7.46
CA CYS A 37 -19.52 -1.01 -7.91
C CYS A 37 -20.47 -1.74 -6.94
N SER A 38 -20.63 -1.26 -5.72
CA SER A 38 -21.56 -1.83 -4.74
C SER A 38 -23.01 -1.40 -4.99
N ASN A 39 -23.21 -0.32 -5.73
CA ASN A 39 -24.53 0.13 -6.14
C ASN A 39 -25.05 -0.72 -7.31
N HIS A 40 -26.34 -1.02 -7.29
CA HIS A 40 -27.03 -1.75 -8.37
C HIS A 40 -27.42 -0.85 -9.56
N GLU A 41 -26.78 0.31 -9.70
CA GLU A 41 -27.01 1.22 -10.82
C GLU A 41 -26.63 0.55 -12.14
N SER A 42 -27.43 0.82 -13.19
CA SER A 42 -27.13 0.32 -14.53
C SER A 42 -25.95 1.10 -15.14
N LEU A 43 -25.18 0.46 -16.01
CA LEU A 43 -24.06 1.13 -16.69
C LEU A 43 -24.50 2.36 -17.51
N PRO A 44 -25.67 2.35 -18.20
CA PRO A 44 -26.17 3.54 -18.89
C PRO A 44 -26.44 4.75 -17.98
N ASP A 45 -26.75 4.53 -16.69
CA ASP A 45 -27.06 5.62 -15.75
C ASP A 45 -25.80 6.31 -15.23
N VAL A 46 -24.66 5.59 -15.21
CA VAL A 46 -23.40 6.08 -14.63
C VAL A 46 -22.32 6.41 -15.67
N LEU A 47 -22.50 5.98 -16.92
CA LEU A 47 -21.60 6.28 -18.01
C LEU A 47 -22.19 7.38 -18.91
N PRO A 48 -21.37 8.28 -19.47
CA PRO A 48 -21.84 9.35 -20.32
C PRO A 48 -22.53 8.83 -21.58
N ASN A 49 -23.50 9.59 -22.06
CA ASN A 49 -24.18 9.35 -23.32
C ASN A 49 -23.28 9.71 -24.52
N GLU A 50 -23.64 9.24 -25.72
CA GLU A 50 -22.88 9.36 -26.98
C GLU A 50 -22.28 10.76 -27.24
N ASN A 51 -22.99 11.82 -26.88
CA ASN A 51 -22.60 13.20 -27.12
C ASN A 51 -21.56 13.77 -26.12
N GLN A 52 -21.20 13.00 -25.09
CA GLN A 52 -20.31 13.46 -24.02
C GLN A 52 -18.90 12.86 -24.13
N PHE A 53 -18.64 11.97 -25.11
CA PHE A 53 -17.34 11.35 -25.31
C PHE A 53 -16.42 12.24 -26.18
N ASN A 54 -15.61 13.07 -25.51
CA ASN A 54 -14.69 14.02 -26.17
C ASN A 54 -13.23 13.56 -26.17
N GLY A 55 -12.93 12.27 -26.29
CA GLY A 55 -11.53 11.82 -26.37
C GLY A 55 -11.31 10.38 -25.88
N PRO A 56 -10.04 9.95 -25.84
CA PRO A 56 -9.70 8.63 -25.34
C PRO A 56 -10.05 8.49 -23.86
N SER A 57 -10.47 7.30 -23.45
CA SER A 57 -10.97 7.03 -22.10
C SER A 57 -10.25 5.84 -21.46
N ILE A 58 -10.01 5.93 -20.16
CA ILE A 58 -9.46 4.85 -19.33
C ILE A 58 -10.57 4.35 -18.40
N LEU A 59 -10.81 3.04 -18.42
CA LEU A 59 -11.64 2.32 -17.47
C LEU A 59 -10.70 1.60 -16.51
N ILE A 60 -10.65 2.00 -15.24
CA ILE A 60 -9.67 1.50 -14.28
C ILE A 60 -10.33 1.10 -12.96
N GLY A 61 -9.78 0.10 -12.29
CA GLY A 61 -10.20 -0.29 -10.96
C GLY A 61 -9.50 -1.54 -10.45
N ALA A 62 -9.71 -1.84 -9.17
CA ALA A 62 -9.12 -2.98 -8.48
C ALA A 62 -10.19 -3.81 -7.78
N GLY A 63 -10.05 -5.14 -7.85
CA GLY A 63 -10.92 -6.08 -7.15
C GLY A 63 -11.86 -6.89 -8.04
N HIS A 64 -12.24 -8.08 -7.57
CA HIS A 64 -13.01 -9.04 -8.37
C HIS A 64 -14.38 -8.50 -8.81
N ASP A 65 -15.05 -7.74 -7.94
CA ASP A 65 -16.37 -7.17 -8.19
C ASP A 65 -16.32 -6.05 -9.24
N VAL A 66 -15.16 -5.45 -9.43
CA VAL A 66 -14.91 -4.35 -10.35
C VAL A 66 -14.61 -4.83 -11.77
N TYR A 67 -13.88 -5.91 -11.94
CA TYR A 67 -13.35 -6.34 -13.24
C TYR A 67 -14.44 -6.68 -14.27
N SER A 68 -15.51 -7.35 -13.84
CA SER A 68 -16.63 -7.65 -14.73
C SER A 68 -17.33 -6.38 -15.24
N LYS A 69 -17.48 -5.37 -14.38
CA LYS A 69 -18.09 -4.08 -14.71
C LYS A 69 -17.22 -3.27 -15.67
N ILE A 70 -15.89 -3.26 -15.49
CA ILE A 70 -14.95 -2.65 -16.45
C ILE A 70 -15.11 -3.26 -17.84
N LEU A 71 -15.14 -4.59 -17.95
CA LEU A 71 -15.27 -5.26 -19.26
C LEU A 71 -16.66 -5.04 -19.89
N GLN A 72 -17.72 -4.99 -19.10
CA GLN A 72 -19.08 -4.64 -19.58
C GLN A 72 -19.12 -3.19 -20.05
N ALA A 73 -18.55 -2.25 -19.27
CA ALA A 73 -18.47 -0.84 -19.66
C ALA A 73 -17.69 -0.64 -20.95
N LYS A 74 -16.55 -1.32 -21.11
CA LYS A 74 -15.77 -1.30 -22.36
C LYS A 74 -16.61 -1.75 -23.56
N LYS A 75 -17.35 -2.88 -23.41
CA LYS A 75 -18.23 -3.38 -24.47
C LYS A 75 -19.37 -2.42 -24.77
N TYR A 76 -19.95 -1.80 -23.75
CA TYR A 76 -21.02 -0.81 -23.89
C TYR A 76 -20.52 0.41 -24.66
N LEU A 77 -19.44 1.04 -24.21
CA LEU A 77 -18.90 2.26 -24.82
C LEU A 77 -18.44 2.08 -26.25
N LYS A 78 -17.83 0.93 -26.59
CA LYS A 78 -17.42 0.61 -27.98
C LYS A 78 -18.58 0.57 -28.99
N LYS A 79 -19.83 0.55 -28.54
CA LYS A 79 -21.00 0.64 -29.44
C LYS A 79 -21.30 2.08 -29.83
N TYR A 80 -20.90 3.05 -29.01
CA TYR A 80 -21.30 4.44 -29.13
C TYR A 80 -20.16 5.38 -29.51
N THR A 81 -18.92 4.93 -29.48
CA THR A 81 -17.77 5.76 -29.86
C THR A 81 -16.70 4.97 -30.61
N SER A 82 -16.10 5.64 -31.60
CA SER A 82 -14.89 5.17 -32.29
C SER A 82 -13.60 5.56 -31.55
N LYS A 83 -13.68 6.30 -30.44
CA LYS A 83 -12.50 6.71 -29.67
C LYS A 83 -11.90 5.55 -28.89
N ASP A 84 -10.62 5.66 -28.61
CA ASP A 84 -9.89 4.62 -27.88
C ASP A 84 -10.41 4.50 -26.43
N ILE A 85 -10.69 3.26 -26.03
CA ILE A 85 -11.14 2.91 -24.69
C ILE A 85 -10.19 1.85 -24.14
N PHE A 86 -9.43 2.23 -23.13
CA PHE A 86 -8.45 1.38 -22.46
C PHE A 86 -9.02 0.80 -21.16
N SER A 87 -9.03 -0.52 -21.03
CA SER A 87 -9.40 -1.21 -19.81
C SER A 87 -8.15 -1.62 -19.03
N ILE A 88 -7.99 -1.07 -17.82
CA ILE A 88 -6.84 -1.32 -16.94
C ILE A 88 -7.32 -1.99 -15.65
N ALA A 89 -6.90 -3.24 -15.43
CA ALA A 89 -7.14 -3.91 -14.15
C ALA A 89 -5.94 -3.66 -13.22
N VAL A 90 -6.17 -3.05 -12.09
CA VAL A 90 -5.17 -2.95 -11.01
C VAL A 90 -5.35 -4.15 -10.08
N LEU A 91 -4.27 -4.82 -9.74
CA LEU A 91 -4.18 -6.18 -9.21
C LEU A 91 -4.60 -7.25 -10.22
N ARG A 92 -4.19 -8.49 -9.95
CA ARG A 92 -4.39 -9.59 -10.89
C ARG A 92 -5.84 -10.11 -10.87
N PRO A 93 -6.59 -10.04 -11.99
CA PRO A 93 -7.86 -10.75 -12.12
C PRO A 93 -7.67 -12.26 -12.04
N SER A 94 -8.66 -12.99 -11.54
CA SER A 94 -8.64 -14.46 -11.51
C SER A 94 -8.99 -15.10 -12.85
N TYR A 95 -9.63 -14.34 -13.76
CA TYR A 95 -10.13 -14.80 -15.06
C TYR A 95 -10.02 -13.73 -16.13
N LYS A 96 -10.16 -14.13 -17.40
CA LYS A 96 -10.20 -13.25 -18.59
C LYS A 96 -9.03 -12.27 -18.70
N LEU A 97 -7.80 -12.69 -18.36
CA LEU A 97 -6.62 -11.84 -18.38
C LEU A 97 -6.42 -11.15 -19.74
N ASN A 98 -6.64 -11.87 -20.84
CA ASN A 98 -6.47 -11.33 -22.19
C ASN A 98 -7.59 -10.38 -22.65
N SER A 99 -8.63 -10.17 -21.84
CA SER A 99 -9.74 -9.26 -22.17
C SER A 99 -9.49 -7.81 -21.72
N PHE A 100 -8.49 -7.62 -20.87
CA PHE A 100 -8.01 -6.29 -20.49
C PHE A 100 -6.92 -5.83 -21.45
N ASP A 101 -6.85 -4.52 -21.70
CA ASP A 101 -5.75 -3.95 -22.47
C ASP A 101 -4.48 -3.94 -21.64
N LEU A 102 -4.58 -3.62 -20.36
CA LEU A 102 -3.49 -3.73 -19.40
C LEU A 102 -3.94 -4.34 -18.07
N ILE A 103 -3.02 -5.06 -17.46
CA ILE A 103 -3.13 -5.54 -16.08
C ILE A 103 -1.90 -5.03 -15.34
N VAL A 104 -2.11 -4.28 -14.29
CA VAL A 104 -1.07 -3.78 -13.38
C VAL A 104 -1.12 -4.62 -12.12
N ALA A 105 -0.14 -5.49 -11.91
CA ALA A 105 -0.22 -6.48 -10.83
C ALA A 105 1.11 -6.69 -10.10
N PRO A 106 1.07 -7.04 -8.81
CA PRO A 106 2.28 -7.33 -8.07
C PRO A 106 2.97 -8.60 -8.58
N GLU A 107 4.30 -8.59 -8.63
CA GLU A 107 5.14 -9.70 -9.12
C GLU A 107 4.79 -11.04 -8.47
N HIS A 108 4.49 -11.04 -7.17
CA HIS A 108 4.16 -12.26 -6.43
C HIS A 108 2.88 -12.96 -6.93
N ASP A 109 2.01 -12.27 -7.66
CA ASP A 109 0.80 -12.86 -8.25
C ASP A 109 1.07 -13.67 -9.51
N PHE A 110 2.22 -13.44 -10.14
CA PHE A 110 2.65 -14.15 -11.34
C PHE A 110 3.83 -15.10 -11.12
N ARG A 111 4.40 -15.17 -9.92
CA ARG A 111 5.43 -16.18 -9.59
C ARG A 111 4.93 -17.58 -9.98
N LYS A 112 5.76 -18.34 -10.73
CA LYS A 112 5.43 -19.67 -11.24
C LYS A 112 4.26 -19.74 -12.25
N ARG A 113 3.88 -18.62 -12.85
CA ARG A 113 2.83 -18.56 -13.89
C ARG A 113 3.39 -17.95 -15.15
N ARG A 114 2.81 -18.34 -16.31
CA ARG A 114 3.11 -17.66 -17.57
C ARG A 114 2.62 -16.21 -17.49
N LEU A 115 3.49 -15.27 -17.80
CA LEU A 115 3.19 -13.86 -17.84
C LEU A 115 2.50 -13.50 -19.17
N PRO A 116 1.25 -13.01 -19.17
CA PRO A 116 0.62 -12.46 -20.36
C PRO A 116 1.34 -11.19 -20.86
N LYS A 117 1.27 -10.91 -22.17
CA LYS A 117 1.94 -9.75 -22.77
C LYS A 117 1.40 -8.40 -22.30
N ASN A 118 0.16 -8.36 -21.83
CA ASN A 118 -0.55 -7.17 -21.36
C ASN A 118 -0.40 -6.93 -19.85
N VAL A 119 0.65 -7.46 -19.21
CA VAL A 119 0.87 -7.31 -17.75
C VAL A 119 2.06 -6.41 -17.50
N ILE A 120 1.85 -5.38 -16.67
CA ILE A 120 2.88 -4.56 -16.06
C ILE A 120 3.04 -5.04 -14.61
N LEU A 121 4.25 -5.46 -14.25
CA LEU A 121 4.55 -5.93 -12.90
C LEU A 121 5.09 -4.80 -12.03
N PHE A 122 4.74 -4.84 -10.73
CA PHE A 122 5.30 -3.98 -9.71
C PHE A 122 5.64 -4.78 -8.44
N GLN A 123 6.54 -4.25 -7.63
CA GLN A 123 6.92 -4.88 -6.36
C GLN A 123 5.94 -4.48 -5.25
N GLY A 124 5.30 -5.44 -4.62
CA GLY A 124 4.51 -5.28 -3.40
C GLY A 124 3.17 -4.62 -3.57
N SER A 125 3.05 -3.32 -3.31
CA SER A 125 1.82 -2.52 -3.37
C SER A 125 2.11 -1.13 -3.93
N LEU A 126 1.21 -0.61 -4.75
CA LEU A 126 1.34 0.77 -5.25
C LEU A 126 1.04 1.77 -4.14
N ALA A 127 1.95 2.70 -3.94
CA ALA A 127 1.82 3.82 -3.02
C ALA A 127 2.41 5.08 -3.64
N SER A 128 1.97 6.25 -3.19
CA SER A 128 2.51 7.52 -3.65
C SER A 128 3.99 7.63 -3.29
N THR A 129 4.82 7.92 -4.28
CA THR A 129 6.26 8.11 -4.08
C THR A 129 6.53 9.53 -3.60
N SER A 130 7.38 9.65 -2.58
CA SER A 130 7.94 10.92 -2.14
C SER A 130 9.45 10.91 -2.24
N HIS A 131 9.98 11.89 -2.97
CA HIS A 131 11.41 12.19 -3.10
C HIS A 131 11.83 13.34 -2.18
N ASP A 132 10.92 13.82 -1.33
CA ASP A 132 11.18 14.92 -0.40
C ASP A 132 12.35 14.59 0.53
N PRO A 133 13.13 15.60 0.95
CA PRO A 133 14.18 15.41 1.92
C PRO A 133 13.58 15.00 3.28
N VAL A 134 14.20 14.03 3.93
CA VAL A 134 13.82 13.61 5.28
C VAL A 134 14.51 14.47 6.33
N ASN A 135 13.88 14.60 7.48
CA ASN A 135 14.52 15.17 8.67
C ASN A 135 15.23 14.05 9.44
N GLU A 136 16.54 14.17 9.61
CA GLU A 136 17.38 13.14 10.23
C GLU A 136 16.98 12.80 11.67
N ASN A 137 16.33 13.74 12.37
CA ASN A 137 15.90 13.57 13.76
C ASN A 137 14.41 13.20 13.88
N LYS A 138 13.69 12.92 12.79
CA LYS A 138 12.29 12.49 12.84
C LYS A 138 12.13 11.01 12.54
N GLY A 139 11.28 10.38 13.35
CA GLY A 139 10.89 9.00 13.17
C GLY A 139 9.38 8.81 13.20
N ILE A 140 8.90 7.76 12.57
CA ILE A 140 7.51 7.32 12.63
C ILE A 140 7.44 5.86 13.04
N ILE A 141 6.49 5.55 13.91
CA ILE A 141 6.13 4.19 14.27
C ILE A 141 4.67 3.98 13.85
N ALA A 142 4.41 3.02 12.97
CA ALA A 142 3.07 2.74 12.48
C ALA A 142 2.64 1.32 12.88
N ILE A 143 1.56 1.25 13.64
CA ILE A 143 1.05 0.04 14.25
C ILE A 143 -0.23 -0.39 13.54
N GLY A 144 -0.22 -1.56 12.96
CA GLY A 144 -1.41 -2.20 12.41
C GLY A 144 -2.28 -2.83 13.48
N GLY A 145 -2.67 -4.07 13.31
CA GLY A 145 -3.47 -4.80 14.27
C GLY A 145 -3.60 -6.28 13.93
N PRO A 146 -4.25 -7.06 14.79
CA PRO A 146 -4.42 -8.48 14.58
C PRO A 146 -5.09 -8.77 13.24
N SER A 147 -4.68 -9.84 12.63
CA SER A 147 -5.21 -10.32 11.36
C SER A 147 -5.23 -11.85 11.33
N LYS A 148 -5.82 -12.44 10.32
CA LYS A 148 -5.74 -13.90 10.15
C LYS A 148 -4.29 -14.42 10.01
N HIS A 149 -3.33 -13.53 9.72
CA HIS A 149 -1.94 -13.89 9.47
C HIS A 149 -1.00 -13.59 10.63
N TYR A 150 -1.36 -12.69 11.51
CA TYR A 150 -0.53 -12.22 12.61
C TYR A 150 -1.31 -12.09 13.91
N ASN A 151 -0.71 -12.55 14.99
CA ASN A 151 -1.15 -12.30 16.35
C ASN A 151 -0.48 -11.03 16.86
N PHE A 152 -1.20 -10.28 17.71
CA PHE A 152 -0.66 -9.08 18.35
C PHE A 152 -0.51 -9.34 19.84
N ASP A 153 0.68 -9.74 20.25
CA ASP A 153 1.06 -9.73 21.66
C ASP A 153 1.43 -8.31 22.06
N GLN A 154 0.61 -7.71 22.93
CA GLN A 154 0.75 -6.32 23.32
C GLN A 154 2.01 -6.07 24.15
N GLU A 155 2.39 -7.02 25.02
CA GLU A 155 3.60 -6.89 25.86
C GLU A 155 4.86 -6.94 25.00
N ILE A 156 4.94 -7.90 24.10
CA ILE A 156 6.08 -8.04 23.18
C ILE A 156 6.20 -6.79 22.31
N LEU A 157 5.08 -6.28 21.80
CA LEU A 157 5.08 -5.07 20.97
C LEU A 157 5.56 -3.86 21.78
N MET A 158 5.01 -3.63 22.98
CA MET A 158 5.42 -2.51 23.83
C MET A 158 6.91 -2.58 24.20
N ASN A 159 7.43 -3.76 24.52
CA ASN A 159 8.86 -3.94 24.79
C ASN A 159 9.73 -3.56 23.59
N GLN A 160 9.29 -3.90 22.37
CA GLN A 160 9.99 -3.47 21.15
C GLN A 160 9.92 -1.95 20.95
N LEU A 161 8.77 -1.33 21.24
CA LEU A 161 8.62 0.13 21.15
C LEU A 161 9.54 0.85 22.15
N HIS A 162 9.53 0.44 23.42
CA HIS A 162 10.44 0.99 24.42
C HIS A 162 11.91 0.84 24.01
N TYR A 163 12.28 -0.29 23.44
CA TYR A 163 13.63 -0.50 22.92
C TYR A 163 13.96 0.45 21.76
N ILE A 164 13.06 0.59 20.78
CA ILE A 164 13.25 1.54 19.65
C ILE A 164 13.49 2.95 20.20
N LEU A 165 12.66 3.40 21.14
CA LEU A 165 12.75 4.74 21.71
C LEU A 165 14.05 4.93 22.52
N SER A 166 14.48 3.89 23.26
CA SER A 166 15.71 3.94 24.07
C SER A 166 16.99 4.03 23.24
N VAL A 167 17.03 3.40 22.07
CA VAL A 167 18.21 3.42 21.20
C VAL A 167 18.24 4.61 20.26
N HIS A 168 17.16 5.36 20.17
CA HIS A 168 17.03 6.58 19.36
C HIS A 168 16.61 7.82 20.19
N PRO A 169 17.32 8.16 21.29
CA PRO A 169 16.87 9.17 22.25
C PRO A 169 16.83 10.61 21.71
N LYS A 170 17.49 10.85 20.55
CA LYS A 170 17.53 12.17 19.91
C LYS A 170 16.45 12.35 18.83
N HIS A 171 15.70 11.29 18.50
CA HIS A 171 14.64 11.36 17.49
C HIS A 171 13.32 11.78 18.10
N GLU A 172 12.60 12.60 17.37
CA GLU A 172 11.19 12.91 17.64
C GLU A 172 10.33 11.86 16.93
N PHE A 173 9.58 11.06 17.69
CA PHE A 173 8.75 10.01 17.12
C PHE A 173 7.27 10.40 17.15
N LYS A 174 6.58 10.10 16.04
CA LYS A 174 5.13 10.03 15.98
C LYS A 174 4.69 8.58 15.86
N ILE A 175 3.84 8.14 16.76
CA ILE A 175 3.27 6.78 16.77
C ILE A 175 1.84 6.85 16.26
N PHE A 176 1.55 6.11 15.22
CA PHE A 176 0.22 6.02 14.62
C PHE A 176 -0.36 4.62 14.82
N ASN A 177 -1.62 4.57 15.23
CA ASN A 177 -2.40 3.33 15.22
C ASN A 177 -3.18 3.14 13.91
N SER A 178 -3.93 2.05 13.84
CA SER A 178 -4.84 1.74 12.74
C SER A 178 -6.22 1.35 13.26
N ARG A 179 -7.22 1.29 12.38
CA ARG A 179 -8.57 0.79 12.71
C ARG A 179 -8.61 -0.63 13.28
N ARG A 180 -7.53 -1.41 13.11
CA ARG A 180 -7.41 -2.78 13.62
C ARG A 180 -6.62 -2.86 14.92
N THR A 181 -6.02 -1.77 15.36
CA THR A 181 -5.26 -1.73 16.61
C THR A 181 -6.24 -1.90 17.77
N PRO A 182 -6.02 -2.89 18.67
CA PRO A 182 -6.93 -3.13 19.80
C PRO A 182 -7.02 -1.95 20.75
N ASP A 183 -8.21 -1.67 21.28
CA ASP A 183 -8.43 -0.56 22.23
C ASP A 183 -7.56 -0.65 23.48
N ALA A 184 -7.33 -1.86 23.99
CA ALA A 184 -6.43 -2.08 25.11
C ALA A 184 -4.99 -1.64 24.80
N LEU A 185 -4.52 -1.87 23.56
CA LEU A 185 -3.21 -1.40 23.12
C LEU A 185 -3.19 0.13 22.93
N ASN A 186 -4.26 0.71 22.39
CA ASN A 186 -4.39 2.17 22.27
C ASN A 186 -4.30 2.86 23.62
N LEU A 187 -4.99 2.31 24.64
CA LEU A 187 -4.94 2.82 25.99
C LEU A 187 -3.53 2.70 26.62
N LYS A 188 -2.88 1.55 26.40
CA LYS A 188 -1.52 1.31 26.88
C LYS A 188 -0.52 2.26 26.23
N LEU A 189 -0.60 2.44 24.90
CA LEU A 189 0.21 3.41 24.17
C LEU A 189 0.05 4.83 24.73
N LYS A 190 -1.20 5.27 24.94
CA LYS A 190 -1.48 6.60 25.50
C LYS A 190 -0.84 6.78 26.89
N ASN A 191 -0.98 5.79 27.76
CA ASN A 191 -0.50 5.90 29.14
C ASN A 191 1.03 5.80 29.26
N GLU A 192 1.68 5.00 28.44
CA GLU A 192 3.13 4.74 28.56
C GLU A 192 3.95 5.72 27.71
N ILE A 193 3.41 6.22 26.60
CA ILE A 193 4.11 7.15 25.71
C ILE A 193 4.26 8.54 26.31
N ASP A 194 3.35 8.98 27.15
CA ASP A 194 3.44 10.27 27.88
C ASP A 194 4.71 10.39 28.74
N ASN A 195 5.41 9.29 29.02
CA ASN A 195 6.69 9.29 29.71
C ASN A 195 7.88 9.71 28.83
N TYR A 196 7.68 9.83 27.52
CA TYR A 196 8.72 10.21 26.57
C TYR A 196 8.45 11.62 26.01
N PRO A 197 9.23 12.65 26.38
CA PRO A 197 8.97 14.05 25.97
C PRO A 197 9.14 14.29 24.45
N ASN A 198 9.83 13.38 23.75
CA ASN A 198 10.10 13.44 22.32
C ASN A 198 9.20 12.48 21.51
N VAL A 199 8.13 11.97 22.10
CA VAL A 199 7.22 11.01 21.44
C VAL A 199 5.78 11.50 21.54
N GLN A 200 5.05 11.43 20.43
CA GLN A 200 3.64 11.76 20.34
C GLN A 200 2.85 10.55 19.84
N PHE A 201 1.82 10.15 20.56
CA PHE A 201 0.86 9.18 20.07
C PHE A 201 -0.30 9.88 19.36
N ILE A 202 -0.51 9.56 18.09
CA ILE A 202 -1.56 10.13 17.24
C ILE A 202 -2.59 9.04 16.95
N HIS A 203 -3.77 9.19 17.51
CA HIS A 203 -4.87 8.27 17.24
C HIS A 203 -5.44 8.52 15.85
N LEU A 204 -5.86 7.45 15.17
CA LEU A 204 -6.41 7.51 13.81
C LEU A 204 -7.55 8.54 13.64
N ASP A 205 -8.37 8.71 14.69
CA ASP A 205 -9.51 9.63 14.66
C ASP A 205 -9.15 11.06 15.14
N SER A 206 -7.87 11.34 15.38
CA SER A 206 -7.45 12.69 15.79
C SER A 206 -7.56 13.66 14.60
N SER A 207 -7.96 14.89 14.90
CA SER A 207 -8.03 15.99 13.92
C SER A 207 -6.72 16.76 13.77
N GLU A 208 -5.58 16.17 14.12
CA GLU A 208 -4.29 16.83 14.05
C GLU A 208 -3.88 17.17 12.62
N SER A 209 -3.21 18.31 12.47
CA SER A 209 -2.82 18.88 11.18
C SER A 209 -1.79 18.02 10.40
N ASP A 210 -0.98 17.25 11.12
CA ASP A 210 0.02 16.38 10.51
C ASP A 210 -0.60 15.05 10.12
N THR A 211 -0.73 14.82 8.84
CA THR A 211 -1.23 13.54 8.33
C THR A 211 -0.20 12.43 8.52
N PHE A 212 -0.67 11.19 8.57
CA PHE A 212 0.19 10.01 8.55
C PHE A 212 1.17 10.05 7.37
N GLN A 213 0.69 10.47 6.19
CA GLN A 213 1.51 10.52 4.97
C GLN A 213 2.61 11.58 5.08
N ASP A 214 2.32 12.75 5.62
CA ASP A 214 3.32 13.83 5.81
C ASP A 214 4.40 13.39 6.80
N SER A 215 4.01 12.76 7.90
CA SER A 215 4.94 12.22 8.89
C SER A 215 5.84 11.14 8.26
N LEU A 216 5.26 10.27 7.44
CA LEU A 216 5.98 9.20 6.75
C LEU A 216 6.99 9.75 5.74
N ASN A 217 6.62 10.79 4.98
CA ASN A 217 7.48 11.43 3.99
C ASN A 217 8.66 12.18 4.62
N LYS A 218 8.46 12.73 5.82
CA LYS A 218 9.47 13.55 6.52
C LYS A 218 10.39 12.74 7.44
N SER A 219 10.08 11.48 7.75
CA SER A 219 10.81 10.67 8.71
C SER A 219 12.01 9.96 8.10
N SER A 220 13.18 10.09 8.74
CA SER A 220 14.39 9.33 8.39
C SER A 220 14.32 7.87 8.85
N LEU A 221 13.63 7.60 9.95
CA LEU A 221 13.40 6.26 10.50
C LEU A 221 11.91 5.93 10.49
N LYS A 222 11.57 4.77 9.93
CA LYS A 222 10.19 4.29 9.82
C LYS A 222 10.09 2.88 10.35
N PHE A 223 9.40 2.70 11.46
CA PHE A 223 9.15 1.41 12.10
C PHE A 223 7.70 1.01 11.84
N VAL A 224 7.48 -0.13 11.18
CA VAL A 224 6.14 -0.55 10.78
C VAL A 224 5.89 -2.01 11.12
N THR A 225 4.66 -2.35 11.50
CA THR A 225 4.27 -3.75 11.71
C THR A 225 3.95 -4.41 10.37
N PRO A 226 4.38 -5.67 10.12
CA PRO A 226 4.27 -6.35 8.82
C PRO A 226 2.89 -6.95 8.52
N ASP A 227 1.90 -6.76 9.39
CA ASP A 227 0.54 -7.29 9.22
C ASP A 227 -0.24 -6.62 8.06
N SER A 228 0.19 -5.44 7.66
CA SER A 228 -0.32 -4.72 6.50
C SER A 228 0.76 -4.53 5.44
N SER A 229 0.64 -5.27 4.35
CA SER A 229 1.54 -5.12 3.20
C SER A 229 1.53 -3.68 2.66
N ASN A 230 0.34 -3.06 2.54
CA ASN A 230 0.24 -1.67 2.07
C ASN A 230 1.04 -0.72 2.94
N LEU A 231 0.96 -0.86 4.27
CA LEU A 231 1.71 -0.02 5.21
C LEU A 231 3.23 -0.11 4.99
N VAL A 232 3.74 -1.33 4.80
CA VAL A 232 5.17 -1.56 4.55
C VAL A 232 5.60 -0.89 3.24
N PHE A 233 4.81 -1.03 2.17
CA PHE A 233 5.14 -0.44 0.87
C PHE A 233 4.88 1.08 0.83
N GLU A 234 3.92 1.61 1.58
CA GLU A 234 3.77 3.06 1.81
C GLU A 234 5.06 3.61 2.47
N ALA A 235 5.59 2.93 3.49
CA ALA A 235 6.84 3.33 4.15
C ALA A 235 8.06 3.26 3.21
N LEU A 236 8.13 2.25 2.36
CA LEU A 236 9.21 2.09 1.38
C LEU A 236 9.11 3.08 0.20
N SER A 237 7.95 3.68 -0.04
CA SER A 237 7.74 4.65 -1.13
C SER A 237 8.14 6.08 -0.76
N ALA A 238 8.72 6.30 0.41
CA ALA A 238 9.33 7.56 0.83
C ALA A 238 10.79 7.33 1.24
N LYS A 239 11.65 8.36 1.14
CA LYS A 239 13.05 8.32 1.57
C LYS A 239 13.18 7.94 3.05
N GLY A 240 14.34 7.45 3.43
CA GLY A 240 14.70 7.05 4.80
C GLY A 240 14.66 5.54 5.01
N GLN A 241 15.10 5.12 6.18
CA GLN A 241 15.23 3.70 6.54
C GLN A 241 13.90 3.14 7.04
N THR A 242 13.51 1.99 6.52
CA THR A 242 12.30 1.27 6.96
C THR A 242 12.67 0.01 7.73
N PHE A 243 12.03 -0.20 8.88
CA PHE A 243 12.21 -1.35 9.76
C PHE A 243 10.88 -2.06 9.97
N LEU A 244 10.91 -3.39 9.94
CA LEU A 244 9.77 -4.21 10.33
C LEU A 244 9.85 -4.51 11.83
N ILE A 245 8.81 -4.16 12.57
CA ILE A 245 8.64 -4.59 13.97
C ILE A 245 8.16 -6.03 13.94
N GLN A 246 8.93 -6.97 14.44
CA GLN A 246 8.58 -8.38 14.40
C GLN A 246 7.36 -8.66 15.28
N ILE A 247 6.33 -9.23 14.68
CA ILE A 247 5.13 -9.72 15.37
C ILE A 247 4.93 -11.20 15.06
N GLU A 248 4.30 -11.90 16.00
CA GLU A 248 4.10 -13.34 15.90
C GLU A 248 3.13 -13.69 14.77
N ARG A 249 3.47 -14.74 14.02
CA ARG A 249 2.56 -15.30 13.00
C ARG A 249 1.47 -16.11 13.65
N SER A 250 0.23 -15.94 13.18
CA SER A 250 -0.88 -16.74 13.64
C SER A 250 -0.68 -18.24 13.33
N THR A 251 -1.28 -19.11 14.13
CA THR A 251 -1.28 -20.56 13.88
C THR A 251 -1.88 -20.91 12.54
N TYR A 252 -2.92 -20.19 12.11
CA TYR A 252 -3.52 -20.32 10.79
C TYR A 252 -2.49 -20.13 9.67
N THR A 253 -1.67 -19.08 9.75
CA THR A 253 -0.62 -18.81 8.76
C THR A 253 0.52 -19.83 8.80
N ARG A 254 0.83 -20.39 9.97
CA ARG A 254 1.84 -21.46 10.10
C ARG A 254 1.41 -22.72 9.34
N ILE A 255 0.13 -23.06 9.35
CA ILE A 255 -0.42 -24.29 8.76
C ILE A 255 -0.89 -24.09 7.32
N PHE A 256 -1.69 -23.06 7.05
CA PHE A 256 -2.38 -22.83 5.76
C PHE A 256 -1.78 -21.71 4.91
N GLY A 257 -0.82 -20.99 5.42
CA GLY A 257 0.13 -20.08 4.80
C GLY A 257 -0.38 -19.00 3.86
N ALA A 258 -0.29 -17.73 4.26
CA ALA A 258 -0.25 -16.59 3.33
C ALA A 258 1.13 -16.55 2.64
N LYS A 259 1.41 -17.55 1.80
CA LYS A 259 2.74 -17.76 1.19
C LYS A 259 3.25 -16.52 0.46
N LYS A 260 2.37 -15.82 -0.28
CA LYS A 260 2.71 -14.66 -1.10
C LYS A 260 3.19 -13.46 -0.26
N ILE A 261 2.42 -13.08 0.78
CA ILE A 261 2.77 -11.95 1.66
C ILE A 261 4.07 -12.26 2.40
N ARG A 262 4.20 -13.49 2.90
CA ARG A 262 5.41 -13.95 3.59
C ARG A 262 6.64 -13.91 2.70
N GLU A 263 6.53 -14.40 1.45
CA GLU A 263 7.63 -14.39 0.48
C GLU A 263 8.05 -12.96 0.16
N SER A 264 7.09 -12.03 0.00
CA SER A 264 7.38 -10.62 -0.23
C SER A 264 8.10 -9.98 0.96
N MET A 265 7.63 -10.19 2.20
CA MET A 265 8.29 -9.66 3.39
C MET A 265 9.68 -10.29 3.61
N ASN A 266 9.82 -11.60 3.43
CA ASN A 266 11.11 -12.28 3.53
C ASN A 266 12.10 -11.78 2.46
N GLU A 267 11.64 -11.49 1.26
CA GLU A 267 12.47 -10.91 0.19
C GLU A 267 13.01 -9.54 0.59
N LEU A 268 12.17 -8.65 1.13
CA LEU A 268 12.59 -7.34 1.63
C LEU A 268 13.67 -7.46 2.73
N VAL A 269 13.52 -8.43 3.64
CA VAL A 269 14.50 -8.70 4.70
C VAL A 269 15.79 -9.31 4.13
N ASN A 270 15.68 -10.32 3.27
CA ASN A 270 16.84 -11.01 2.68
C ASN A 270 17.69 -10.10 1.79
N THR A 271 17.03 -9.17 1.07
CA THR A 271 17.71 -8.16 0.25
C THR A 271 18.19 -6.97 1.08
N LYS A 272 17.97 -6.98 2.40
CA LYS A 272 18.24 -5.86 3.30
C LYS A 272 17.62 -4.54 2.86
N ARG A 273 16.49 -4.61 2.15
CA ARG A 273 15.71 -3.42 1.79
C ARG A 273 15.03 -2.82 3.02
N VAL A 274 14.72 -3.65 4.00
CA VAL A 274 14.21 -3.26 5.31
C VAL A 274 15.11 -3.80 6.41
N GLY A 275 15.18 -3.07 7.53
CA GLY A 275 15.70 -3.56 8.78
C GLY A 275 14.65 -4.38 9.54
N VAL A 276 15.05 -4.97 10.65
CA VAL A 276 14.16 -5.76 11.51
C VAL A 276 14.40 -5.42 12.98
N VAL A 277 13.32 -5.16 13.71
CA VAL A 277 13.33 -5.13 15.17
C VAL A 277 12.75 -6.43 15.68
N SER A 278 13.51 -7.17 16.46
CA SER A 278 13.10 -8.48 16.97
C SER A 278 13.42 -8.62 18.47
N ILE A 279 12.65 -9.48 19.13
CA ILE A 279 12.94 -9.96 20.48
C ILE A 279 13.49 -11.39 20.37
N LEU A 280 14.65 -11.62 20.92
CA LEU A 280 15.26 -12.92 21.00
C LEU A 280 15.02 -13.51 22.40
N ASN A 281 14.16 -14.54 22.48
CA ASN A 281 14.00 -15.32 23.70
C ASN A 281 15.22 -16.22 23.88
N LYS A 282 16.05 -15.93 24.90
CA LYS A 282 17.08 -16.87 25.33
C LYS A 282 16.51 -17.93 26.25
N LYS A 283 17.00 -19.16 26.13
CA LYS A 283 16.76 -20.20 27.14
C LYS A 283 17.18 -19.66 28.51
N GLY A 284 16.21 -19.41 29.38
CA GLY A 284 16.43 -18.77 30.68
C GLY A 284 15.57 -17.52 30.95
N GLY A 285 14.68 -17.16 30.03
CA GLY A 285 13.64 -16.12 30.25
C GLY A 285 14.11 -14.69 30.10
N ILE A 286 15.28 -14.45 29.50
CA ILE A 286 15.76 -13.09 29.20
C ILE A 286 15.45 -12.77 27.75
N ASP A 287 14.55 -11.81 27.54
CA ASP A 287 14.25 -11.26 26.23
C ASP A 287 15.30 -10.21 25.85
N ILE A 288 15.94 -10.41 24.70
CA ILE A 288 16.90 -9.44 24.16
C ILE A 288 16.30 -8.84 22.90
N SER A 289 16.03 -7.55 22.92
CA SER A 289 15.66 -6.80 21.73
C SER A 289 16.89 -6.53 20.86
N LYS A 290 16.73 -6.66 19.54
CA LYS A 290 17.77 -6.44 18.54
C LYS A 290 17.22 -5.63 17.39
N ILE A 291 17.99 -4.65 16.90
CA ILE A 291 17.77 -3.97 15.63
C ILE A 291 18.80 -4.45 14.61
N GLU A 292 18.33 -4.94 13.48
CA GLU A 292 19.14 -5.20 12.30
C GLU A 292 18.87 -4.09 11.28
N ASN A 293 19.90 -3.35 10.91
CA ASN A 293 19.78 -2.23 9.99
C ASN A 293 19.57 -2.71 8.55
N PRO A 294 18.82 -1.95 7.74
CA PRO A 294 18.76 -2.17 6.29
C PRO A 294 20.12 -1.83 5.65
N SER A 295 20.31 -2.21 4.40
CA SER A 295 21.42 -1.68 3.61
C SER A 295 21.25 -0.17 3.37
N LEU A 296 22.35 0.52 3.02
CA LEU A 296 22.39 2.00 2.87
C LEU A 296 21.58 2.59 1.71
N HIS A 297 20.56 1.89 1.23
CA HIS A 297 19.68 2.38 0.18
C HIS A 297 18.46 3.03 0.80
N PHE A 298 18.44 4.36 0.82
CA PHE A 298 17.36 5.18 1.39
C PHE A 298 16.39 5.75 0.34
N GLU A 299 16.66 5.48 -0.93
CA GLU A 299 15.81 5.95 -2.01
C GLU A 299 14.46 5.25 -2.01
N PRO A 300 13.38 5.97 -2.35
CA PRO A 300 12.05 5.41 -2.32
C PRO A 300 11.87 4.28 -3.35
N LEU A 301 10.97 3.36 -3.03
CA LEU A 301 10.50 2.35 -3.97
C LEU A 301 9.45 2.99 -4.90
N ALA A 302 9.90 3.48 -6.05
CA ALA A 302 9.10 4.29 -6.98
C ALA A 302 8.24 3.45 -7.93
N GLU A 303 7.52 2.44 -7.42
CA GLU A 303 6.76 1.52 -8.27
C GLU A 303 5.58 2.20 -9.00
N VAL A 304 4.92 3.16 -8.35
CA VAL A 304 3.82 3.89 -9.00
C VAL A 304 4.31 4.74 -10.19
N GLU A 305 5.53 5.29 -10.12
CA GLU A 305 6.14 6.06 -11.22
C GLU A 305 6.49 5.16 -12.40
N LYS A 306 7.09 3.98 -12.13
CA LYS A 306 7.41 2.99 -13.18
C LYS A 306 6.15 2.49 -13.89
N VAL A 307 5.08 2.23 -13.12
CA VAL A 307 3.79 1.78 -13.66
C VAL A 307 3.15 2.88 -14.48
N SER A 308 3.10 4.12 -13.96
CA SER A 308 2.56 5.28 -14.67
C SER A 308 3.25 5.48 -16.02
N PHE A 309 4.58 5.50 -16.03
CA PHE A 309 5.38 5.61 -17.25
C PHE A 309 5.05 4.49 -18.25
N SER A 310 4.90 3.24 -17.78
CA SER A 310 4.57 2.10 -18.63
C SER A 310 3.16 2.19 -19.24
N ILE A 311 2.19 2.70 -18.47
CA ILE A 311 0.83 2.95 -18.94
C ILE A 311 0.84 4.06 -20.01
N MET A 312 1.55 5.16 -19.75
CA MET A 312 1.65 6.27 -20.72
C MET A 312 2.31 5.82 -22.03
N LYS A 313 3.38 5.03 -21.94
CA LYS A 313 4.01 4.43 -23.12
C LYS A 313 3.04 3.56 -23.91
N PHE A 314 2.24 2.71 -23.21
CA PHE A 314 1.24 1.87 -23.87
C PHE A 314 0.17 2.73 -24.59
N ILE A 315 -0.40 3.73 -23.94
CA ILE A 315 -1.43 4.60 -24.51
C ILE A 315 -0.91 5.35 -25.74
N ASN A 316 0.33 5.84 -25.68
CA ASN A 316 0.93 6.59 -26.79
C ASN A 316 1.29 5.71 -28.00
N HIS A 317 1.55 4.42 -27.80
CA HIS A 317 1.79 3.48 -28.92
C HIS A 317 0.52 2.99 -29.61
N GLN A 318 -0.66 3.23 -29.03
CA GLN A 318 -1.95 2.85 -29.62
C GLN A 318 -2.58 4.00 -30.41
N LYS A 319 -2.07 5.22 -30.28
CA LYS A 319 -2.41 6.38 -31.12
C LYS A 319 -1.66 6.32 -32.44
#